data_a9edc64ee76c1213618ab9ea87559d76
#
_entry.id   a9edc64ee76c1213618ab9ea87559d76
#
_cell.length_a   1.000
_cell.length_b   1.000
_cell.length_c   1.000
_cell.angle_alpha   90.00
_cell.angle_beta   90.00
_cell.angle_gamma   90.00
#
_symmetry.space_group_name_H-M   'P 1'
#
loop_
_entity.id
_entity.type
_entity.pdbx_description
1 polymer ?
#
loop_
_entity_poly.entity_id
_entity_poly.type
_entity_poly.pdbx_seq_one_letter_code
_entity_poly.pdbx_strand_id
1 'polypeptide(L)'
;AASDVYKRQVLILTLVLGVGCAYVVSFYDFPGVKFFKWALILSFAVPAYIYAYSLTAFFENFGTLYSILKSLFGPGEYNQSIPKFDGMLGAILSISFSLFGYVYVLTRASFHYQSQNLIELGQNLGFSKYKSFFKIILPSARPAIVAGLALVAMETLSDFGAVSYTHLTLPTTPRV
;
A
#
# COMPACT_ATOMS: atom_id res chain seq x y z
N ALA A 1 -6.60 -10.67 -19.19
CA ALA A 1 -5.58 -11.48 -18.50
C ALA A 1 -4.55 -10.64 -17.76
N ALA A 2 -3.74 -9.78 -18.43
CA ALA A 2 -2.73 -8.95 -17.74
C ALA A 2 -3.35 -7.93 -16.78
N SER A 3 -4.45 -7.30 -17.18
CA SER A 3 -5.22 -6.34 -16.38
C SER A 3 -5.76 -6.95 -15.07
N ASP A 4 -6.15 -8.20 -15.06
CA ASP A 4 -6.71 -8.84 -13.87
C ASP A 4 -5.63 -9.23 -12.86
N VAL A 5 -4.45 -9.61 -13.36
CA VAL A 5 -3.27 -9.91 -12.53
C VAL A 5 -2.81 -8.65 -11.80
N TYR A 6 -2.73 -7.53 -12.50
CA TYR A 6 -2.38 -6.24 -11.94
C TYR A 6 -3.33 -5.81 -10.80
N LYS A 7 -4.65 -5.88 -11.03
CA LYS A 7 -5.66 -5.53 -10.02
C LYS A 7 -5.56 -6.38 -8.76
N ARG A 8 -5.36 -7.68 -8.93
CA ARG A 8 -5.17 -8.60 -7.80
C ARG A 8 -3.91 -8.28 -7.00
N GLN A 9 -2.81 -7.94 -7.66
CA GLN A 9 -1.56 -7.57 -6.99
C GLN A 9 -1.72 -6.28 -6.18
N VAL A 10 -2.38 -5.26 -6.73
CA VAL A 10 -2.70 -4.02 -5.99
C VAL A 10 -3.56 -4.32 -4.76
N LEU A 11 -4.64 -5.11 -4.89
CA LEU A 11 -5.49 -5.47 -3.77
C LEU A 11 -4.75 -6.25 -2.67
N ILE A 12 -3.90 -7.20 -3.04
CA ILE A 12 -3.10 -7.97 -2.07
C ILE A 12 -2.11 -7.05 -1.36
N LEU A 13 -1.43 -6.19 -2.10
CA LEU A 13 -0.42 -5.31 -1.52
C LEU A 13 -1.03 -4.25 -0.61
N THR A 14 -2.16 -3.65 -1.00
CA THR A 14 -2.91 -2.71 -0.15
C THR A 14 -3.49 -3.38 1.09
N LEU A 15 -3.94 -4.64 0.98
CA LEU A 15 -4.37 -5.44 2.13
C LEU A 15 -3.23 -5.64 3.14
N VAL A 16 -2.09 -6.13 2.66
CA VAL A 16 -0.93 -6.42 3.52
C VAL A 16 -0.40 -5.14 4.18
N LEU A 17 -0.24 -4.07 3.41
CA LEU A 17 0.23 -2.78 3.94
C LEU A 17 -0.80 -2.15 4.89
N GLY A 18 -2.06 -2.08 4.50
CA GLY A 18 -3.11 -1.44 5.28
C GLY A 18 -3.37 -2.15 6.61
N VAL A 19 -3.57 -3.47 6.58
CA VAL A 19 -3.81 -4.28 7.80
C VAL A 19 -2.53 -4.36 8.64
N GLY A 20 -1.36 -4.54 8.03
CA GLY A 20 -0.07 -4.59 8.72
C GLY A 20 0.23 -3.29 9.46
N CYS A 21 0.10 -2.14 8.81
CA CYS A 21 0.27 -0.83 9.44
C CYS A 21 -0.77 -0.59 10.54
N ALA A 22 -2.04 -0.95 10.32
CA ALA A 22 -3.09 -0.84 11.31
C ALA A 22 -2.78 -1.69 12.57
N TYR A 23 -2.27 -2.91 12.37
CA TYR A 23 -1.86 -3.79 13.45
C TYR A 23 -0.72 -3.19 14.28
N VAL A 24 0.38 -2.78 13.63
CA VAL A 24 1.54 -2.22 14.32
C VAL A 24 1.16 -0.99 15.14
N VAL A 25 0.42 -0.06 14.55
CA VAL A 25 0.05 1.21 15.18
C VAL A 25 -1.02 1.05 16.28
N SER A 26 -1.82 -0.03 16.24
CA SER A 26 -2.89 -0.27 17.23
C SER A 26 -2.43 -1.11 18.42
N PHE A 27 -1.43 -1.99 18.23
CA PHE A 27 -1.05 -2.98 19.25
C PHE A 27 0.36 -2.79 19.81
N TYR A 28 1.18 -1.91 19.20
CA TYR A 28 2.53 -1.63 19.67
C TYR A 28 2.67 -0.15 20.03
N ASP A 29 3.21 0.09 21.23
CA ASP A 29 3.61 1.41 21.67
C ASP A 29 5.09 1.61 21.39
N PHE A 30 5.41 2.52 20.48
CA PHE A 30 6.78 2.90 20.13
C PHE A 30 6.89 4.44 20.06
N PRO A 31 8.10 4.98 20.24
CA PRO A 31 8.29 6.43 20.16
C PRO A 31 7.89 6.92 18.76
N GLY A 32 6.97 7.90 18.70
CA GLY A 32 6.45 8.42 17.44
C GLY A 32 5.16 7.78 16.93
N VAL A 33 4.56 6.81 17.63
CA VAL A 33 3.30 6.17 17.23
C VAL A 33 2.19 7.18 16.91
N LYS A 34 2.11 8.28 17.64
CA LYS A 34 1.14 9.36 17.42
C LYS A 34 1.34 10.03 16.06
N PHE A 35 2.58 10.25 15.66
CA PHE A 35 2.93 10.81 14.35
C PHE A 35 2.57 9.83 13.24
N PHE A 36 2.96 8.56 13.38
CA PHE A 36 2.66 7.52 12.38
C PHE A 36 1.15 7.30 12.20
N LYS A 37 0.36 7.42 13.26
CA LYS A 37 -1.11 7.37 13.18
C LYS A 37 -1.70 8.33 12.15
N TRP A 38 -1.15 9.52 12.05
CA TRP A 38 -1.59 10.56 11.14
C TRP A 38 -0.86 10.51 9.79
N ALA A 39 0.44 10.25 9.81
CA ALA A 39 1.25 10.16 8.60
C ALA A 39 0.75 9.07 7.62
N LEU A 40 0.31 7.93 8.14
CA LEU A 40 -0.23 6.84 7.32
C LEU A 40 -1.60 7.18 6.70
N ILE A 41 -2.39 8.03 7.36
CA ILE A 41 -3.63 8.55 6.76
C ILE A 41 -3.31 9.49 5.61
N LEU A 42 -2.24 10.27 5.73
CA LEU A 42 -1.85 11.23 4.70
C LEU A 42 -1.44 10.57 3.38
N SER A 43 -1.16 9.26 3.40
CA SER A 43 -0.75 8.53 2.19
C SER A 43 -1.77 8.62 1.06
N PHE A 44 -3.07 8.54 1.35
CA PHE A 44 -4.10 8.63 0.31
C PHE A 44 -4.44 10.07 -0.12
N ALA A 45 -3.92 11.09 0.58
CA ALA A 45 -4.02 12.48 0.12
C ALA A 45 -3.04 12.77 -1.03
N VAL A 46 -2.05 11.91 -1.24
CA VAL A 46 -1.07 12.04 -2.32
C VAL A 46 -1.55 11.21 -3.53
N PRO A 47 -1.80 11.86 -4.68
CA PRO A 47 -2.20 11.16 -5.89
C PRO A 47 -1.19 10.11 -6.36
N ALA A 48 -1.67 9.02 -6.95
CA ALA A 48 -0.84 7.90 -7.39
C ALA A 48 0.28 8.29 -8.37
N TYR A 49 0.04 9.28 -9.24
CA TYR A 49 1.06 9.75 -10.17
C TYR A 49 2.27 10.41 -9.49
N ILE A 50 2.07 11.06 -8.32
CA ILE A 50 3.18 11.62 -7.53
C ILE A 50 4.04 10.50 -6.96
N TYR A 51 3.42 9.42 -6.46
CA TYR A 51 4.16 8.22 -6.04
C TYR A 51 4.92 7.60 -7.21
N ALA A 52 4.30 7.48 -8.39
CA ALA A 52 4.95 6.95 -9.59
C ALA A 52 6.19 7.77 -9.94
N TYR A 53 6.05 9.09 -10.04
CA TYR A 53 7.17 9.98 -10.34
C TYR A 53 8.27 9.91 -9.29
N SER A 54 7.90 9.92 -8.01
CA SER A 54 8.87 9.87 -6.90
C SER A 54 9.65 8.54 -6.87
N LEU A 55 8.96 7.42 -7.10
CA LEU A 55 9.59 6.10 -7.17
C LEU A 55 10.53 6.01 -8.38
N THR A 56 10.09 6.45 -9.55
CA THR A 56 10.93 6.45 -10.75
C THR A 56 12.18 7.30 -10.53
N ALA A 57 12.04 8.54 -10.04
CA ALA A 57 13.17 9.42 -9.77
C ALA A 57 14.12 8.89 -8.68
N PHE A 58 13.59 8.15 -7.71
CA PHE A 58 14.40 7.55 -6.64
C PHE A 58 15.25 6.38 -7.15
N PHE A 59 14.69 5.53 -8.00
CA PHE A 59 15.32 4.31 -8.53
C PHE A 59 15.93 4.47 -9.93
N GLU A 60 15.86 5.66 -10.51
CA GLU A 60 16.44 5.94 -11.81
C GLU A 60 17.98 5.77 -11.81
N ASN A 61 18.53 5.45 -12.97
CA ASN A 61 19.97 5.44 -13.17
C ASN A 61 20.53 6.84 -12.85
N PHE A 62 21.49 6.91 -11.93
CA PHE A 62 22.01 8.16 -11.35
C PHE A 62 20.99 8.95 -10.49
N GLY A 63 19.90 8.34 -10.07
CA GLY A 63 18.89 8.92 -9.17
C GLY A 63 19.35 9.03 -7.72
N THR A 64 18.38 9.31 -6.83
CA THR A 64 18.67 9.52 -5.39
C THR A 64 19.29 8.30 -4.74
N LEU A 65 18.81 7.08 -5.03
CA LEU A 65 19.38 5.85 -4.49
C LEU A 65 20.82 5.63 -4.93
N TYR A 66 21.13 5.86 -6.20
CA TYR A 66 22.50 5.80 -6.70
C TYR A 66 23.43 6.77 -5.95
N SER A 67 22.98 8.01 -5.74
CA SER A 67 23.75 9.02 -5.02
C SER A 67 24.02 8.62 -3.56
N ILE A 68 23.04 8.02 -2.89
CA ILE A 68 23.18 7.50 -1.52
C ILE A 68 24.17 6.33 -1.48
N LEU A 69 24.05 5.35 -2.38
CA LEU A 69 24.97 4.21 -2.45
C LEU A 69 26.40 4.67 -2.72
N LYS A 70 26.60 5.61 -3.63
CA LYS A 70 27.90 6.21 -3.93
C LYS A 70 28.50 6.93 -2.73
N SER A 71 27.69 7.61 -1.92
CA SER A 71 28.18 8.32 -0.72
C SER A 71 28.57 7.37 0.42
N LEU A 72 27.88 6.22 0.54
CA LEU A 72 28.11 5.25 1.61
C LEU A 72 29.23 4.24 1.28
N PHE A 73 29.30 3.77 0.03
CA PHE A 73 30.18 2.69 -0.40
C PHE A 73 31.32 3.16 -1.33
N GLY A 74 31.37 4.45 -1.66
CA GLY A 74 32.40 5.01 -2.54
C GLY A 74 32.08 4.92 -4.04
N PRO A 75 33.01 5.28 -4.92
CA PRO A 75 32.80 5.24 -6.37
C PRO A 75 32.69 3.79 -6.87
N GLY A 76 31.56 3.46 -7.50
CA GLY A 76 31.28 2.13 -8.07
C GLY A 76 30.12 2.19 -9.06
N GLU A 77 30.01 1.14 -9.90
CA GLU A 77 28.90 1.00 -10.85
C GLU A 77 27.69 0.30 -10.18
N TYR A 78 26.85 1.07 -9.48
CA TYR A 78 25.68 0.54 -8.76
C TYR A 78 24.44 0.39 -9.64
N ASN A 79 24.45 0.90 -10.87
CA ASN A 79 23.30 0.88 -11.77
C ASN A 79 22.77 -0.53 -12.09
N GLN A 80 23.61 -1.54 -12.08
CA GLN A 80 23.20 -2.94 -12.32
C GLN A 80 22.52 -3.57 -11.10
N SER A 81 22.80 -3.05 -9.90
CA SER A 81 22.23 -3.55 -8.65
C SER A 81 20.93 -2.84 -8.24
N ILE A 82 20.59 -1.73 -8.90
CA ILE A 82 19.36 -0.98 -8.61
C ILE A 82 18.21 -1.61 -9.38
N PRO A 83 17.15 -2.08 -8.68
CA PRO A 83 15.99 -2.62 -9.35
C PRO A 83 15.30 -1.52 -10.16
N LYS A 84 15.01 -1.79 -11.42
CA LYS A 84 14.25 -0.87 -12.27
C LYS A 84 12.76 -0.99 -11.95
N PHE A 85 12.19 0.08 -11.44
CA PHE A 85 10.74 0.18 -11.16
C PHE A 85 9.99 0.78 -12.35
N ASP A 86 10.23 0.22 -13.54
CA ASP A 86 9.59 0.65 -14.77
C ASP A 86 8.32 -0.16 -15.06
N GLY A 87 7.41 0.43 -15.81
CA GLY A 87 6.23 -0.25 -16.33
C GLY A 87 5.26 -0.74 -15.26
N MET A 88 4.88 -2.01 -15.33
CA MET A 88 3.81 -2.60 -14.52
C MET A 88 4.14 -2.65 -13.02
N LEU A 89 5.37 -2.93 -12.63
CA LEU A 89 5.78 -2.98 -11.22
C LEU A 89 5.73 -1.59 -10.57
N GLY A 90 6.23 -0.57 -11.26
CA GLY A 90 6.15 0.81 -10.78
C GLY A 90 4.70 1.27 -10.59
N ALA A 91 3.82 0.94 -11.53
CA ALA A 91 2.40 1.24 -11.43
C ALA A 91 1.72 0.55 -10.24
N ILE A 92 1.97 -0.77 -10.05
CA ILE A 92 1.40 -1.53 -8.92
C ILE A 92 1.82 -0.91 -7.58
N LEU A 93 3.10 -0.62 -7.41
CA LEU A 93 3.61 -0.02 -6.18
C LEU A 93 3.03 1.37 -5.93
N SER A 94 3.04 2.23 -6.95
CA SER A 94 2.54 3.61 -6.84
C SER A 94 1.07 3.64 -6.43
N ILE A 95 0.23 2.87 -7.09
CA ILE A 95 -1.20 2.78 -6.77
C ILE A 95 -1.40 2.16 -5.39
N SER A 96 -0.65 1.11 -5.05
CA SER A 96 -0.76 0.47 -3.74
C SER A 96 -0.36 1.40 -2.60
N PHE A 97 0.72 2.18 -2.76
CA PHE A 97 1.13 3.18 -1.77
C PHE A 97 0.16 4.37 -1.66
N SER A 98 -0.54 4.71 -2.72
CA SER A 98 -1.59 5.73 -2.67
C SER A 98 -2.85 5.20 -1.96
N LEU A 99 -3.26 3.97 -2.23
CA LEU A 99 -4.57 3.46 -1.84
C LEU A 99 -4.60 2.64 -0.54
N PHE A 100 -3.44 2.19 0.00
CA PHE A 100 -3.45 1.39 1.24
C PHE A 100 -4.05 2.14 2.44
N GLY A 101 -4.04 3.47 2.41
CA GLY A 101 -4.63 4.32 3.43
C GLY A 101 -6.12 4.05 3.67
N TYR A 102 -6.90 3.69 2.64
CA TYR A 102 -8.31 3.30 2.80
C TYR A 102 -8.47 2.06 3.69
N VAL A 103 -7.68 1.01 3.39
CA VAL A 103 -7.69 -0.23 4.19
C VAL A 103 -7.17 0.05 5.60
N TYR A 104 -6.11 0.85 5.73
CA TYR A 104 -5.53 1.23 7.01
C TYR A 104 -6.53 1.93 7.93
N VAL A 105 -7.21 2.97 7.45
CA VAL A 105 -8.12 3.78 8.26
C VAL A 105 -9.29 2.93 8.77
N LEU A 106 -9.95 2.18 7.89
CA LEU A 106 -11.10 1.36 8.26
C LEU A 106 -10.72 0.21 9.20
N THR A 107 -9.60 -0.47 8.93
CA THR A 107 -9.10 -1.55 9.79
C THR A 107 -8.69 -1.01 11.15
N ARG A 108 -7.97 0.11 11.19
CA ARG A 108 -7.57 0.73 12.45
C ARG A 108 -8.77 1.20 13.28
N ALA A 109 -9.79 1.77 12.65
CA ALA A 109 -11.03 2.14 13.33
C ALA A 109 -11.68 0.91 13.96
N SER A 110 -11.80 -0.20 13.22
CA SER A 110 -12.32 -1.45 13.75
C SER A 110 -11.49 -1.98 14.93
N PHE A 111 -10.17 -1.97 14.83
CA PHE A 111 -9.30 -2.37 15.94
C PHE A 111 -9.47 -1.47 17.17
N HIS A 112 -9.60 -0.16 16.98
CA HIS A 112 -9.75 0.77 18.10
C HIS A 112 -11.04 0.55 18.89
N TYR A 113 -12.16 0.29 18.22
CA TYR A 113 -13.46 0.09 18.89
C TYR A 113 -13.62 -1.29 19.54
N GLN A 114 -12.91 -2.29 19.07
CA GLN A 114 -13.17 -3.68 19.47
C GLN A 114 -12.02 -4.32 20.26
N SER A 115 -10.79 -3.79 20.17
CA SER A 115 -9.60 -4.53 20.55
C SER A 115 -9.47 -4.83 22.04
N GLN A 116 -9.79 -3.88 22.92
CA GLN A 116 -9.58 -4.08 24.36
C GLN A 116 -10.47 -5.19 24.91
N ASN A 117 -11.75 -5.12 24.66
CA ASN A 117 -12.71 -6.14 25.13
C ASN A 117 -12.43 -7.52 24.53
N LEU A 118 -12.00 -7.58 23.27
CA LEU A 118 -11.71 -8.84 22.57
C LEU A 118 -10.38 -9.47 23.00
N ILE A 119 -9.38 -8.66 23.38
CA ILE A 119 -8.12 -9.19 23.96
C ILE A 119 -8.41 -9.84 25.32
N GLU A 120 -9.13 -9.13 26.19
CA GLU A 120 -9.52 -9.65 27.51
C GLU A 120 -10.35 -10.96 27.39
N LEU A 121 -11.31 -10.98 26.47
CA LEU A 121 -12.08 -12.19 26.16
C LEU A 121 -11.17 -13.34 25.74
N GLY A 122 -10.21 -13.09 24.86
CA GLY A 122 -9.26 -14.09 24.40
C GLY A 122 -8.37 -14.61 25.52
N GLN A 123 -7.92 -13.74 26.42
CA GLN A 123 -7.11 -14.12 27.60
C GLN A 123 -7.92 -14.95 28.59
N ASN A 124 -9.18 -14.60 28.82
CA ASN A 124 -10.10 -15.39 29.66
C ASN A 124 -10.36 -16.81 29.11
N LEU A 125 -10.27 -16.96 27.76
CA LEU A 125 -10.32 -18.26 27.08
C LEU A 125 -8.96 -19.00 27.05
N GLY A 126 -7.93 -18.47 27.71
CA GLY A 126 -6.59 -19.06 27.77
C GLY A 126 -5.76 -18.84 26.49
N PHE A 127 -6.13 -17.90 25.61
CA PHE A 127 -5.34 -17.60 24.42
C PHE A 127 -4.23 -16.60 24.74
N SER A 128 -3.06 -16.80 24.10
CA SER A 128 -2.01 -15.78 24.09
C SER A 128 -2.46 -14.57 23.25
N LYS A 129 -1.83 -13.40 23.46
CA LYS A 129 -2.13 -12.17 22.69
C LYS A 129 -2.14 -12.38 21.17
N TYR A 130 -1.17 -13.15 20.64
CA TYR A 130 -1.11 -13.52 19.21
C TYR A 130 -2.29 -14.38 18.77
N LYS A 131 -2.63 -15.40 19.55
CA LYS A 131 -3.79 -16.24 19.24
C LYS A 131 -5.09 -15.47 19.29
N SER A 132 -5.26 -14.56 20.26
CA SER A 132 -6.43 -13.68 20.35
C SER A 132 -6.55 -12.77 19.13
N PHE A 133 -5.44 -12.22 18.68
CA PHE A 133 -5.43 -11.39 17.46
C PHE A 133 -5.92 -12.18 16.24
N PHE A 134 -5.30 -13.30 15.91
CA PHE A 134 -5.63 -14.04 14.68
C PHE A 134 -6.99 -14.76 14.74
N LYS A 135 -7.42 -15.22 15.93
CA LYS A 135 -8.64 -16.00 16.08
C LYS A 135 -9.90 -15.18 16.40
N ILE A 136 -9.73 -13.99 16.98
CA ILE A 136 -10.86 -13.18 17.46
C ILE A 136 -10.86 -11.82 16.80
N ILE A 137 -9.78 -11.03 16.94
CA ILE A 137 -9.76 -9.62 16.53
C ILE A 137 -9.75 -9.49 15.02
N LEU A 138 -8.87 -10.18 14.33
CA LEU A 138 -8.75 -10.12 12.87
C LEU A 138 -10.03 -10.61 12.16
N PRO A 139 -10.65 -11.74 12.57
CA PRO A 139 -11.94 -12.14 12.01
C PRO A 139 -13.07 -11.15 12.26
N SER A 140 -13.13 -10.50 13.43
CA SER A 140 -14.16 -9.48 13.72
C SER A 140 -13.96 -8.19 12.93
N ALA A 141 -12.73 -7.89 12.51
CA ALA A 141 -12.41 -6.74 11.65
C ALA A 141 -12.64 -7.00 10.14
N ARG A 142 -12.98 -8.23 9.74
CA ARG A 142 -13.21 -8.57 8.31
C ARG A 142 -14.15 -7.62 7.58
N PRO A 143 -15.30 -7.20 8.14
CA PRO A 143 -16.19 -6.28 7.44
C PRO A 143 -15.52 -4.94 7.11
N ALA A 144 -14.72 -4.40 8.01
CA ALA A 144 -13.98 -3.16 7.80
C ALA A 144 -12.87 -3.32 6.74
N ILE A 145 -12.15 -4.45 6.78
CA ILE A 145 -11.12 -4.79 5.79
C ILE A 145 -11.75 -4.93 4.40
N VAL A 146 -12.87 -5.65 4.29
CA VAL A 146 -13.57 -5.84 3.01
C VAL A 146 -14.10 -4.50 2.47
N ALA A 147 -14.64 -3.64 3.33
CA ALA A 147 -15.06 -2.29 2.93
C ALA A 147 -13.89 -1.46 2.39
N GLY A 148 -12.73 -1.50 3.07
CA GLY A 148 -11.52 -0.83 2.60
C GLY A 148 -11.04 -1.36 1.23
N LEU A 149 -11.03 -2.68 1.05
CA LEU A 149 -10.66 -3.30 -0.22
C LEU A 149 -11.67 -2.98 -1.34
N ALA A 150 -12.96 -2.87 -1.02
CA ALA A 150 -13.96 -2.47 -2.00
C ALA A 150 -13.72 -1.05 -2.52
N LEU A 151 -13.35 -0.10 -1.63
CA LEU A 151 -12.96 1.25 -2.04
C LEU A 151 -11.71 1.23 -2.93
N VAL A 152 -10.68 0.48 -2.55
CA VAL A 152 -9.47 0.30 -3.37
C VAL A 152 -9.82 -0.29 -4.75
N ALA A 153 -10.70 -1.30 -4.79
CA ALA A 153 -11.12 -1.92 -6.04
C ALA A 153 -11.88 -0.92 -6.94
N MET A 154 -12.79 -0.12 -6.37
CA MET A 154 -13.50 0.91 -7.12
C MET A 154 -12.55 1.95 -7.72
N GLU A 155 -11.59 2.44 -6.94
CA GLU A 155 -10.60 3.42 -7.40
C GLU A 155 -9.72 2.84 -8.50
N THR A 156 -9.18 1.63 -8.29
CA THR A 156 -8.35 0.93 -9.27
C THR A 156 -9.11 0.64 -10.58
N LEU A 157 -10.42 0.44 -10.53
CA LEU A 157 -11.25 0.25 -11.72
C LEU A 157 -11.49 1.57 -12.46
N SER A 158 -11.66 2.66 -11.73
CA SER A 158 -11.88 4.00 -12.29
C SER A 158 -10.65 4.50 -13.02
N ASP A 159 -9.46 4.37 -12.43
CA ASP A 159 -8.19 4.76 -13.04
C ASP A 159 -7.88 3.96 -14.32
N PHE A 160 -8.20 2.68 -14.32
CA PHE A 160 -7.99 1.84 -15.50
C PHE A 160 -8.92 2.22 -16.66
N GLY A 161 -10.13 2.66 -16.38
CA GLY A 161 -11.04 3.21 -17.38
C GLY A 161 -10.43 4.43 -18.08
N ALA A 162 -9.86 5.36 -17.34
CA ALA A 162 -9.21 6.55 -17.88
C ALA A 162 -7.99 6.20 -18.77
N VAL A 163 -7.14 5.28 -18.34
CA VAL A 163 -5.98 4.83 -19.14
C VAL A 163 -6.39 4.09 -20.40
N SER A 164 -7.43 3.28 -20.36
CA SER A 164 -7.96 2.59 -21.55
C SER A 164 -8.52 3.59 -22.59
N TYR A 165 -9.21 4.63 -22.14
CA TYR A 165 -9.73 5.66 -23.03
C TYR A 165 -8.63 6.46 -23.73
N THR A 166 -7.53 6.78 -23.06
CA THR A 166 -6.41 7.52 -23.65
C THR A 166 -5.64 6.71 -24.70
N HIS A 167 -5.60 5.38 -24.58
CA HIS A 167 -5.00 4.51 -25.58
C HIS A 167 -5.89 4.28 -26.82
N LEU A 168 -7.20 4.38 -26.68
CA LEU A 168 -8.14 4.23 -27.79
C LEU A 168 -8.31 5.50 -28.63
N THR A 169 -7.90 6.66 -28.13
CA THR A 169 -8.03 7.96 -28.81
C THR A 169 -6.76 8.44 -29.51
N LEU A 170 -5.73 7.61 -29.62
CA LEU A 170 -4.61 7.95 -30.51
C LEU A 170 -5.09 7.85 -31.97
N PRO A 171 -5.18 8.98 -32.69
CA PRO A 171 -5.56 8.94 -34.07
C PRO A 171 -4.50 8.16 -34.85
N THR A 172 -4.92 7.07 -35.49
CA THR A 172 -4.14 6.49 -36.57
C THR A 172 -3.98 7.55 -37.63
N THR A 173 -2.81 8.17 -37.72
CA THR A 173 -2.47 9.04 -38.84
C THR A 173 -2.65 8.24 -40.11
N PRO A 174 -3.51 8.67 -41.06
CA PRO A 174 -3.57 8.05 -42.36
C PRO A 174 -2.21 8.27 -43.03
N ARG A 175 -1.55 7.21 -43.44
CA ARG A 175 -0.41 7.31 -44.35
C ARG A 175 -0.96 7.78 -45.68
N VAL A 176 -0.55 8.96 -46.08
CA VAL A 176 -0.58 9.44 -47.48
C VAL A 176 0.69 8.96 -48.15
#